data_0646dd424550d3589cc741ef08c897fe
#
_entry.id   0646dd424550d3589cc741ef08c897fe
#
_cell.length_a   1.000
_cell.length_b   1.000
_cell.length_c   1.000
_cell.angle_alpha   90.00
_cell.angle_beta   90.00
_cell.angle_gamma   90.00
#
_symmetry.space_group_name_H-M   'P 1'
#
loop_
_entity.id
_entity.type
_entity.pdbx_description
1 polymer ?
#
loop_
_entity_poly.entity_id
_entity_poly.type
_entity_poly.pdbx_seq_one_letter_code
_entity_poly.pdbx_strand_id
1 'polypeptide(L)'
;MTRDDGKERAPRAYATPDDLPPLREVIASLGLTAKKSLGQNFILDLNLTRRIARIAGDLSGRTVVEVGPGPGGLTRALLLEGAERVVAVERDERCLPALQQIAERYPGRLEVHLGDAL
;
A
#
# COMPACT_ATOMS: atom_id res chain seq x y z
N MET A 1 -12.74 19.32 24.22
CA MET A 1 -12.61 18.90 23.85
C MET A 1 -12.60 18.49 23.34
N THR A 2 -12.73 18.28 23.03
CA THR A 2 -12.64 17.79 22.57
C THR A 2 -12.48 17.20 21.89
N ARG A 3 -12.61 17.20 21.79
CA ARG A 3 -12.43 16.62 21.08
C ARG A 3 -12.23 16.28 20.32
N ASP A 4 -12.26 16.39 20.19
CA ASP A 4 -11.94 15.95 19.44
C ASP A 4 -11.83 15.59 18.96
N ASP A 5 -11.93 15.88 19.04
CA ASP A 5 -11.77 15.33 18.74
C ASP A 5 -11.65 14.60 18.35
N GLY A 6 -11.43 14.58 18.58
CA GLY A 6 -11.26 13.75 18.35
C GLY A 6 -11.53 13.11 17.95
N LYS A 7 -11.68 13.32 17.96
CA LYS A 7 -12.15 12.72 17.57
C LYS A 7 -12.58 11.98 17.32
N GLU A 8 -12.82 12.74 17.86
CA GLU A 8 -13.28 11.67 17.73
C GLU A 8 -13.34 10.93 16.65
N ARG A 9 -12.68 10.54 16.45
CA ARG A 9 -12.74 9.72 15.33
C ARG A 9 -13.23 8.35 15.68
N ALA A 10 -13.76 7.64 14.69
CA ALA A 10 -14.20 6.29 14.90
C ALA A 10 -13.11 5.45 15.53
N PRO A 11 -13.45 4.46 16.32
CA PRO A 11 -12.45 3.54 16.84
C PRO A 11 -11.69 2.92 15.71
N ARG A 12 -10.43 2.60 15.97
CA ARG A 12 -9.61 1.95 15.00
C ARG A 12 -10.20 0.59 14.67
N ALA A 13 -10.47 0.39 13.40
CA ALA A 13 -11.10 -0.83 12.93
C ALA A 13 -10.09 -1.90 12.54
N TYR A 14 -8.82 -1.54 12.39
CA TYR A 14 -7.84 -2.44 11.80
C TYR A 14 -6.65 -2.65 12.72
N ALA A 15 -6.26 -3.92 12.85
CA ALA A 15 -5.07 -4.28 13.62
C ALA A 15 -3.88 -4.53 12.68
N THR A 16 -3.67 -3.60 11.75
CA THR A 16 -2.55 -3.67 10.82
C THR A 16 -1.44 -2.75 11.28
N PRO A 17 -0.18 -3.05 10.94
CA PRO A 17 0.94 -2.24 11.38
C PRO A 17 0.88 -0.78 10.95
N ASP A 18 0.26 -0.49 9.82
CA ASP A 18 0.15 0.87 9.30
C ASP A 18 -1.23 1.49 9.51
N ASP A 19 -2.12 0.80 10.21
CA ASP A 19 -3.46 1.28 10.51
C ASP A 19 -4.30 1.54 9.26
N LEU A 20 -3.94 0.90 8.16
CA LEU A 20 -4.74 0.89 6.94
C LEU A 20 -5.54 -0.40 6.87
N PRO A 21 -6.62 -0.44 6.08
CA PRO A 21 -7.42 -1.66 5.96
C PRO A 21 -6.58 -2.86 5.55
N PRO A 22 -6.91 -4.06 6.03
CA PRO A 22 -6.26 -5.27 5.53
C PRO A 22 -6.40 -5.38 4.03
N LEU A 23 -5.37 -5.91 3.36
CA LEU A 23 -5.36 -5.99 1.90
C LEU A 23 -6.58 -6.73 1.35
N ARG A 24 -7.06 -7.76 2.07
CA ARG A 24 -8.25 -8.49 1.66
C ARG A 24 -9.45 -7.57 1.53
N GLU A 25 -9.63 -6.65 2.47
CA GLU A 25 -10.73 -5.69 2.43
C GLU A 25 -10.53 -4.65 1.34
N VAL A 26 -9.30 -4.21 1.12
CA VAL A 26 -8.98 -3.27 0.06
C VAL A 26 -9.35 -3.87 -1.29
N ILE A 27 -8.93 -5.10 -1.54
CA ILE A 27 -9.19 -5.79 -2.80
C ILE A 27 -10.70 -5.92 -3.02
N ALA A 28 -11.44 -6.29 -1.98
CA ALA A 28 -12.89 -6.43 -2.09
C ALA A 28 -13.55 -5.08 -2.39
N SER A 29 -13.08 -4.01 -1.74
CA SER A 29 -13.68 -2.68 -1.91
C SER A 29 -13.43 -2.11 -3.29
N LEU A 30 -12.36 -2.52 -3.97
CA LEU A 30 -12.03 -2.06 -5.31
C LEU A 30 -12.71 -2.89 -6.41
N GLY A 31 -13.46 -3.92 -6.03
CA GLY A 31 -14.05 -4.84 -6.99
C GLY A 31 -13.02 -5.73 -7.67
N LEU A 32 -11.83 -5.81 -7.10
CA LEU A 32 -10.80 -6.69 -7.62
C LEU A 32 -10.96 -8.07 -7.03
N THR A 33 -10.62 -9.08 -7.84
CA THR A 33 -10.59 -10.45 -7.34
C THR A 33 -9.23 -11.02 -7.67
N ALA A 34 -8.72 -11.86 -6.80
CA ALA A 34 -7.46 -12.55 -7.02
C ALA A 34 -7.70 -13.71 -8.00
N LYS A 35 -7.92 -13.37 -9.28
CA LYS A 35 -8.20 -14.39 -10.30
C LYS A 35 -6.90 -14.94 -10.83
N LYS A 36 -6.60 -16.14 -10.43
CA LYS A 36 -5.39 -16.81 -10.89
C LYS A 36 -5.39 -17.00 -12.41
N SER A 37 -6.57 -17.12 -12.99
CA SER A 37 -6.69 -17.27 -14.45
C SER A 37 -6.10 -16.10 -15.22
N LEU A 38 -5.97 -14.95 -14.58
CA LEU A 38 -5.39 -13.76 -15.20
C LEU A 38 -3.93 -13.56 -14.78
N GLY A 39 -3.35 -14.52 -14.09
CA GLY A 39 -1.99 -14.41 -13.60
C GLY A 39 -1.83 -13.38 -12.49
N GLN A 40 -2.92 -12.97 -11.89
CA GLN A 40 -2.89 -11.98 -10.82
C GLN A 40 -2.96 -12.71 -9.48
N ASN A 41 -1.84 -12.75 -8.81
CA ASN A 41 -1.76 -13.28 -7.45
C ASN A 41 -1.39 -12.13 -6.54
N PHE A 42 -2.37 -11.66 -5.77
CA PHE A 42 -2.09 -10.64 -4.79
C PHE A 42 -1.55 -11.29 -3.53
N ILE A 43 -0.46 -10.77 -3.03
CA ILE A 43 0.06 -11.20 -1.74
C ILE A 43 -0.73 -10.44 -0.68
N LEU A 44 -1.55 -11.17 0.06
CA LEU A 44 -2.47 -10.57 1.03
C LEU A 44 -1.87 -10.39 2.41
N ASP A 45 -0.74 -11.04 2.66
CA ASP A 45 -0.12 -11.04 3.99
C ASP A 45 0.94 -9.95 4.06
N LEU A 46 0.63 -8.89 4.80
CA LEU A 46 1.56 -7.78 4.96
C LEU A 46 2.85 -8.21 5.67
N ASN A 47 2.78 -9.21 6.54
CA ASN A 47 3.99 -9.73 7.17
C ASN A 47 4.92 -10.35 6.14
N LEU A 48 4.34 -11.05 5.16
CA LEU A 48 5.15 -11.64 4.10
C LEU A 48 5.78 -10.56 3.21
N THR A 49 4.99 -9.55 2.81
CA THR A 49 5.55 -8.49 1.97
C THR A 49 6.63 -7.68 2.72
N ARG A 50 6.49 -7.54 4.03
CA ARG A 50 7.54 -6.90 4.83
C ARG A 50 8.82 -7.72 4.82
N ARG A 51 8.70 -9.05 4.89
CA ARG A 51 9.88 -9.91 4.81
C ARG A 51 10.54 -9.80 3.44
N ILE A 52 9.74 -9.71 2.38
CA ILE A 52 10.26 -9.49 1.03
C ILE A 52 10.99 -8.14 0.96
N ALA A 53 10.40 -7.10 1.52
CA ALA A 53 11.03 -5.78 1.53
C ALA A 53 12.38 -5.81 2.26
N ARG A 54 12.48 -6.57 3.35
CA ARG A 54 13.74 -6.68 4.11
C ARG A 54 14.85 -7.37 3.34
N ILE A 55 14.49 -8.21 2.37
CA ILE A 55 15.50 -8.88 1.53
C ILE A 55 16.32 -7.86 0.75
N ALA A 56 15.74 -6.71 0.45
CA ALA A 56 16.44 -5.64 -0.25
C ALA A 56 17.50 -4.96 0.63
N GLY A 57 17.54 -5.26 1.92
CA GLY A 57 18.48 -4.64 2.84
C GLY A 57 17.93 -3.39 3.48
N ASP A 58 18.82 -2.49 3.87
CA ASP A 58 18.43 -1.23 4.51
C ASP A 58 17.87 -0.28 3.47
N LEU A 59 16.61 0.10 3.64
CA LEU A 59 15.93 1.01 2.72
C LEU A 59 16.00 2.47 3.15
N SER A 60 16.63 2.76 4.28
CA SER A 60 16.74 4.14 4.78
C SER A 60 17.41 5.04 3.75
N GLY A 61 16.81 6.19 3.49
CA GLY A 61 17.35 7.15 2.53
C GLY A 61 17.22 6.73 1.08
N ARG A 62 16.52 5.65 0.80
CA ARG A 62 16.43 5.14 -0.57
C ARG A 62 15.08 5.42 -1.17
N THR A 63 15.11 5.67 -2.48
CA THR A 63 13.91 5.73 -3.31
C THR A 63 13.75 4.39 -4.01
N VAL A 64 12.59 3.78 -3.86
CA VAL A 64 12.28 2.50 -4.48
C VAL A 64 11.28 2.73 -5.60
N VAL A 65 11.58 2.19 -6.77
CA VAL A 65 10.64 2.22 -7.90
C VAL A 65 9.91 0.90 -7.94
N GLU A 66 8.60 0.98 -7.93
CA GLU A 66 7.75 -0.23 -7.93
C GLU A 66 6.86 -0.22 -9.17
N VAL A 67 6.93 -1.28 -9.96
CA VAL A 67 6.10 -1.43 -11.15
C VAL A 67 4.97 -2.40 -10.80
N GLY A 68 3.73 -1.94 -11.03
CA GLY A 68 2.55 -2.76 -10.80
C GLY A 68 2.24 -2.97 -9.32
N PRO A 69 2.15 -1.90 -8.51
CA PRO A 69 1.88 -2.07 -7.08
C PRO A 69 0.52 -2.70 -6.78
N GLY A 70 -0.42 -2.65 -7.72
CA GLY A 70 -1.77 -3.17 -7.48
C GLY A 70 -2.42 -2.46 -6.30
N PRO A 71 -3.04 -3.20 -5.38
CA PRO A 71 -3.67 -2.59 -4.20
C PRO A 71 -2.66 -2.14 -3.14
N GLY A 72 -1.35 -2.36 -3.34
CA GLY A 72 -0.32 -1.76 -2.53
C GLY A 72 0.26 -2.61 -1.41
N GLY A 73 0.19 -3.93 -1.52
CA GLY A 73 0.72 -4.81 -0.48
C GLY A 73 2.21 -4.63 -0.26
N LEU A 74 3.00 -4.69 -1.32
CA LEU A 74 4.43 -4.47 -1.21
C LEU A 74 4.74 -2.99 -0.97
N THR A 75 3.97 -2.09 -1.58
CA THR A 75 4.12 -0.65 -1.37
C THR A 75 4.08 -0.31 0.12
N ARG A 76 3.05 -0.80 0.81
CA ARG A 76 2.91 -0.56 2.26
C ARG A 76 4.09 -1.13 3.02
N ALA A 77 4.54 -2.32 2.62
CA ALA A 77 5.68 -2.96 3.28
C ALA A 77 6.97 -2.17 3.10
N LEU A 78 7.22 -1.67 1.91
CA LEU A 78 8.40 -0.85 1.64
C LEU A 78 8.42 0.40 2.52
N LEU A 79 7.27 1.04 2.67
CA LEU A 79 7.16 2.23 3.50
C LEU A 79 7.32 1.88 4.98
N LEU A 80 6.71 0.78 5.43
CA LEU A 80 6.87 0.33 6.81
C LEU A 80 8.31 -0.01 7.15
N GLU A 81 9.04 -0.58 6.20
CA GLU A 81 10.42 -0.98 6.40
C GLU A 81 11.40 0.18 6.19
N GLY A 82 10.91 1.39 6.00
CA GLY A 82 11.73 2.58 6.09
C GLY A 82 12.19 3.19 4.79
N ALA A 83 11.67 2.75 3.63
CA ALA A 83 11.99 3.42 2.39
C ALA A 83 11.66 4.90 2.51
N GLU A 84 12.58 5.76 2.12
CA GLU A 84 12.33 7.18 2.19
C GLU A 84 11.21 7.57 1.25
N ARG A 85 11.19 6.97 0.07
CA ARG A 85 10.22 7.28 -0.95
C ARG A 85 9.96 6.06 -1.82
N VAL A 86 8.73 5.89 -2.23
CA VAL A 86 8.35 4.87 -3.21
C VAL A 86 7.70 5.58 -4.40
N VAL A 87 8.19 5.29 -5.60
CA VAL A 87 7.60 5.77 -6.84
C VAL A 87 6.95 4.56 -7.50
N ALA A 88 5.63 4.58 -7.56
CA ALA A 88 4.87 3.43 -8.06
C ALA A 88 4.25 3.76 -9.41
N VAL A 89 4.36 2.83 -10.35
CA VAL A 89 3.76 2.97 -11.68
C VAL A 89 2.72 1.87 -11.82
N GLU A 90 1.46 2.28 -11.93
CA GLU A 90 0.34 1.35 -12.02
C GLU A 90 -0.50 1.68 -13.24
N ARG A 91 -0.87 0.67 -14.01
CA ARG A 91 -1.70 0.90 -15.19
C ARG A 91 -3.19 0.60 -14.98
N ASP A 92 -3.53 -0.03 -13.87
CA ASP A 92 -4.93 -0.32 -13.57
C ASP A 92 -5.49 0.78 -12.68
N GLU A 93 -6.30 1.66 -13.27
CA GLU A 93 -6.83 2.80 -12.53
C GLU A 93 -7.72 2.40 -11.36
N ARG A 94 -8.22 1.17 -11.34
CA ARG A 94 -9.03 0.71 -10.21
C ARG A 94 -8.23 0.66 -8.91
N CYS A 95 -6.91 0.59 -9.01
CA CYS A 95 -6.05 0.56 -7.84
C CYS A 95 -5.76 1.95 -7.26
N LEU A 96 -6.05 3.01 -8.00
CA LEU A 96 -5.71 4.36 -7.56
C LEU A 96 -6.29 4.74 -6.20
N PRO A 97 -7.57 4.44 -5.89
CA PRO A 97 -8.09 4.82 -4.58
C PRO A 97 -7.30 4.20 -3.42
N ALA A 98 -6.88 2.94 -3.57
CA ALA A 98 -6.09 2.28 -2.55
C ALA A 98 -4.71 2.91 -2.41
N LEU A 99 -4.07 3.20 -3.55
CA LEU A 99 -2.74 3.82 -3.53
C LEU A 99 -2.78 5.24 -2.98
N GLN A 100 -3.85 5.98 -3.26
CA GLN A 100 -4.05 7.30 -2.70
C GLN A 100 -4.21 7.25 -1.19
N GLN A 101 -4.92 6.26 -0.69
CA GLN A 101 -5.07 6.07 0.75
C GLN A 101 -3.73 5.82 1.41
N ILE A 102 -2.88 5.02 0.75
CA ILE A 102 -1.52 4.79 1.25
C ILE A 102 -0.73 6.10 1.24
N ALA A 103 -0.83 6.87 0.15
CA ALA A 103 -0.11 8.13 0.04
C ALA A 103 -0.52 9.11 1.15
N GLU A 104 -1.78 9.11 1.53
CA GLU A 104 -2.27 9.95 2.62
C GLU A 104 -1.70 9.51 3.97
N ARG A 105 -1.55 8.21 4.15
CA ARG A 105 -0.99 7.66 5.39
C ARG A 105 0.50 7.96 5.53
N TYR A 106 1.20 8.08 4.40
CA TYR A 106 2.65 8.33 4.35
C TYR A 106 2.93 9.59 3.53
N PRO A 107 2.58 10.77 4.06
CA PRO A 107 2.66 12.03 3.29
C PRO A 107 4.06 12.26 2.73
N GLY A 108 4.11 12.56 1.43
CA GLY A 108 5.37 12.88 0.76
C GLY A 108 6.27 11.70 0.47
N ARG A 109 5.84 10.48 0.83
CA ARG A 109 6.68 9.30 0.67
C ARG A 109 6.23 8.35 -0.44
N LEU A 110 5.01 8.51 -0.96
CA LEU A 110 4.53 7.71 -2.08
C LEU A 110 4.12 8.62 -3.22
N GLU A 111 4.72 8.39 -4.37
CA GLU A 111 4.35 9.06 -5.61
C GLU A 111 3.77 8.02 -6.56
N VAL A 112 2.56 8.26 -7.05
CA VAL A 112 1.85 7.30 -7.89
C VAL A 112 1.70 7.85 -9.29
N HIS A 113 2.08 7.05 -10.28
CA HIS A 113 1.90 7.37 -11.68
C HIS A 113 1.00 6.33 -12.33
N LEU A 114 -0.05 6.81 -12.99
CA LEU A 114 -0.90 5.93 -13.77
C LEU A 114 -0.28 5.80 -15.15
N GLY A 115 0.01 4.58 -15.56
CA GLY A 115 0.60 4.36 -16.85
C GLY A 115 1.22 2.99 -16.97
N ASP A 116 1.84 2.75 -18.11
CA ASP A 116 2.55 1.51 -18.40
C ASP A 116 4.05 1.81 -18.34
N ALA A 117 4.77 1.06 -17.52
CA ALA A 117 6.22 1.23 -17.39
C ALA A 117 6.98 0.66 -18.60
N LEU A 118 6.29 -0.12 -19.42
CA LEU A 118 6.88 -0.69 -20.62
C LEU A 118 6.55 0.18 -21.84
#